data_732a0d4ab6aa0491eaec68cfe71f2b8f
#
_entry.id   732a0d4ab6aa0491eaec68cfe71f2b8f
#
_cell.length_a   1.000
_cell.length_b   1.000
_cell.length_c   1.000
_cell.angle_alpha   90.00
_cell.angle_beta   90.00
_cell.angle_gamma   90.00
#
_symmetry.space_group_name_H-M   'P 1'
#
loop_
_entity.id
_entity.type
_entity.pdbx_description
1 polymer ?
#
loop_
_entity_poly.entity_id
_entity_poly.type
_entity_poly.pdbx_seq_one_letter_code
_entity_poly.pdbx_strand_id
1 'polypeptide(L)'
;DENTQATLSYTTGTTGKPKGVHFTHRQIVLHTFAGWGSLAPIANYGPMDKRDVYMPLTPMFHVHAWGVPYLATVSGLKQVYPGRYEPQMLLRLIVEERATFSHCIPTILQMVITEAKANSQDLSHWRVVTGGARLTKGLALEARRLGIKVTGGYGLSESCPLLTISNLKPFMEEEWHEDRQLDWMVKTGFPMPLVKIRVVGPDGQDVARDGTQTGEIVVRSPWLTPGYYKD
;
A
#
# COMPACT_ATOMS: atom_id res chain seq x y z
N ASP A 1 18.59 -4.48 21.28
CA ASP A 1 18.90 -3.11 20.84
C ASP A 1 18.07 -2.77 19.61
N GLU A 2 17.30 -1.69 19.68
CA GLU A 2 16.38 -1.24 18.61
C GLU A 2 17.11 -0.83 17.32
N ASN A 3 18.40 -0.54 17.40
CA ASN A 3 19.23 -0.11 16.28
C ASN A 3 19.94 -1.28 15.59
N THR A 4 19.78 -2.50 16.06
CA THR A 4 20.31 -3.66 15.35
C THR A 4 19.51 -3.93 14.08
N GLN A 5 20.20 -4.46 13.05
CA GLN A 5 19.57 -4.87 11.80
C GLN A 5 18.57 -5.99 12.06
N ALA A 6 17.32 -5.77 11.63
CA ALA A 6 16.24 -6.74 11.77
C ALA A 6 15.99 -7.51 10.47
N THR A 7 16.12 -6.83 9.32
CA THR A 7 15.75 -7.41 8.02
C THR A 7 16.67 -6.96 6.92
N LEU A 8 16.72 -7.76 5.85
CA LEU A 8 17.41 -7.49 4.60
C LEU A 8 16.53 -7.99 3.45
N SER A 9 16.26 -7.13 2.48
CA SER A 9 15.53 -7.46 1.26
C SER A 9 16.32 -7.01 0.04
N TYR A 10 16.22 -7.74 -1.06
CA TYR A 10 16.91 -7.36 -2.30
C TYR A 10 15.95 -6.76 -3.31
N THR A 11 16.37 -5.64 -3.92
CA THR A 11 15.69 -5.03 -5.06
C THR A 11 16.29 -5.56 -6.36
N THR A 12 15.47 -5.62 -7.40
CA THR A 12 15.94 -6.07 -8.73
C THR A 12 16.78 -5.03 -9.46
N GLY A 13 16.95 -3.82 -8.94
CA GLY A 13 17.73 -2.73 -9.53
C GLY A 13 17.48 -2.53 -11.05
N THR A 14 17.27 -1.33 -11.50
CA THR A 14 17.06 -1.03 -12.93
C THR A 14 18.35 -1.05 -13.74
N THR A 15 19.51 -1.04 -13.10
CA THR A 15 20.82 -0.77 -13.73
C THR A 15 21.94 -1.73 -13.36
N GLY A 16 21.66 -2.92 -12.79
CA GLY A 16 22.75 -3.81 -12.41
C GLY A 16 22.37 -4.99 -11.53
N LYS A 17 23.29 -5.41 -10.65
CA LYS A 17 23.06 -6.50 -9.69
C LYS A 17 21.99 -6.10 -8.66
N PRO A 18 21.22 -7.07 -8.11
CA PRO A 18 20.30 -6.80 -7.03
C PRO A 18 20.99 -6.10 -5.85
N LYS A 19 20.37 -5.03 -5.34
CA LYS A 19 20.87 -4.26 -4.19
C LYS A 19 20.11 -4.62 -2.93
N GLY A 20 20.82 -4.85 -1.83
CA GLY A 20 20.22 -5.17 -0.54
C GLY A 20 19.81 -3.91 0.20
N VAL A 21 18.52 -3.79 0.56
CA VAL A 21 18.03 -2.77 1.50
C VAL A 21 17.84 -3.41 2.87
N HIS A 22 18.24 -2.72 3.92
CA HIS A 22 18.15 -3.25 5.28
C HIS A 22 17.52 -2.24 6.24
N PHE A 23 16.86 -2.77 7.27
CA PHE A 23 16.16 -1.96 8.26
C PHE A 23 16.46 -2.46 9.67
N THR A 24 16.52 -1.53 10.61
CA THR A 24 16.61 -1.82 12.04
C THR A 24 15.23 -2.11 12.62
N HIS A 25 15.19 -2.70 13.81
CA HIS A 25 13.95 -2.87 14.58
C HIS A 25 13.23 -1.53 14.78
N ARG A 26 13.95 -0.47 15.11
CA ARG A 26 13.40 0.88 15.28
C ARG A 26 12.68 1.37 14.02
N GLN A 27 13.30 1.20 12.85
CA GLN A 27 12.71 1.64 11.58
C GLN A 27 11.43 0.89 11.26
N ILE A 28 11.40 -0.42 11.45
CA ILE A 28 10.20 -1.24 11.23
C ILE A 28 9.06 -0.83 12.18
N VAL A 29 9.37 -0.61 13.46
CA VAL A 29 8.36 -0.19 14.46
C VAL A 29 7.80 1.18 14.10
N LEU A 30 8.64 2.16 13.75
CA LEU A 30 8.18 3.50 13.36
C LEU A 30 7.32 3.47 12.08
N HIS A 31 7.72 2.69 11.07
CA HIS A 31 6.93 2.47 9.86
C HIS A 31 5.57 1.83 10.19
N THR A 32 5.56 0.81 11.06
CA THR A 32 4.33 0.12 11.49
C THR A 32 3.34 1.07 12.14
N PHE A 33 3.78 1.91 13.08
CA PHE A 33 2.90 2.89 13.73
C PHE A 33 2.45 4.00 12.79
N ALA A 34 3.30 4.45 11.88
CA ALA A 34 2.91 5.42 10.85
C ALA A 34 1.88 4.83 9.88
N GLY A 35 2.07 3.57 9.46
CA GLY A 35 1.11 2.82 8.66
C GLY A 35 -0.22 2.65 9.37
N TRP A 36 -0.19 2.26 10.64
CA TRP A 36 -1.38 2.15 11.48
C TRP A 36 -2.12 3.50 11.60
N GLY A 37 -1.41 4.59 11.90
CA GLY A 37 -1.98 5.93 11.97
C GLY A 37 -2.55 6.45 10.64
N SER A 38 -2.12 5.89 9.51
CA SER A 38 -2.64 6.23 8.17
C SER A 38 -3.85 5.41 7.77
N LEU A 39 -3.90 4.12 8.16
CA LEU A 39 -4.96 3.19 7.74
C LEU A 39 -6.13 3.15 8.73
N ALA A 40 -5.87 3.35 10.03
CA ALA A 40 -6.92 3.33 11.05
C ALA A 40 -8.00 4.44 10.87
N PRO A 41 -7.65 5.70 10.52
CA PRO A 41 -8.63 6.77 10.40
C PRO A 41 -9.24 6.91 9.00
N ILE A 42 -9.04 5.98 8.06
CA ILE A 42 -9.59 6.10 6.70
C ILE A 42 -11.11 5.90 6.74
N ALA A 43 -11.84 7.01 6.73
CA ALA A 43 -13.30 7.05 6.87
C ALA A 43 -14.02 6.20 5.82
N ASN A 44 -13.62 6.29 4.55
CA ASN A 44 -14.24 5.55 3.43
C ASN A 44 -14.09 4.05 3.50
N TYR A 45 -13.11 3.58 4.25
CA TYR A 45 -12.83 2.15 4.39
C TYR A 45 -13.39 1.58 5.68
N GLY A 46 -13.88 2.43 6.58
CA GLY A 46 -14.08 2.10 7.98
C GLY A 46 -12.72 1.99 8.70
N PRO A 47 -12.66 2.27 9.99
CA PRO A 47 -11.45 2.09 10.76
C PRO A 47 -11.01 0.63 10.69
N MET A 48 -9.70 0.40 10.55
CA MET A 48 -9.14 -0.93 10.76
C MET A 48 -9.30 -1.27 12.23
N ASP A 49 -10.02 -2.34 12.54
CA ASP A 49 -10.26 -2.77 13.91
C ASP A 49 -10.00 -4.28 14.11
N LYS A 50 -10.07 -4.72 15.35
CA LYS A 50 -9.81 -6.13 15.75
C LYS A 50 -10.72 -7.17 15.09
N ARG A 51 -11.79 -6.77 14.40
CA ARG A 51 -12.70 -7.66 13.66
C ARG A 51 -12.25 -7.87 12.22
N ASP A 52 -11.28 -7.10 11.76
CA ASP A 52 -10.74 -7.27 10.42
C ASP A 52 -10.00 -8.60 10.29
N VAL A 53 -10.11 -9.16 9.11
CA VAL A 53 -9.35 -10.34 8.68
C VAL A 53 -8.39 -9.88 7.60
N TYR A 54 -7.11 -9.95 7.90
CA TYR A 54 -6.05 -9.52 6.99
C TYR A 54 -5.52 -10.68 6.16
N MET A 55 -5.45 -10.50 4.84
CA MET A 55 -4.85 -11.47 3.92
C MET A 55 -3.77 -10.79 3.07
N PRO A 56 -2.46 -11.05 3.31
CA PRO A 56 -1.38 -10.51 2.49
C PRO A 56 -1.40 -11.10 1.08
N LEU A 57 -1.41 -10.22 0.08
CA LEU A 57 -1.29 -10.58 -1.34
C LEU A 57 -0.01 -10.01 -1.96
N THR A 58 0.99 -9.79 -1.12
CA THR A 58 2.36 -9.43 -1.50
C THR A 58 3.32 -10.39 -0.78
N PRO A 59 4.34 -10.94 -1.45
CA PRO A 59 5.25 -11.88 -0.83
C PRO A 59 6.00 -11.29 0.38
N MET A 60 6.19 -12.11 1.43
CA MET A 60 6.90 -11.70 2.65
C MET A 60 8.34 -11.24 2.40
N PHE A 61 9.02 -11.81 1.41
CA PHE A 61 10.37 -11.42 1.03
C PHE A 61 10.45 -10.05 0.32
N HIS A 62 9.32 -9.51 -0.13
CA HIS A 62 9.25 -8.19 -0.76
C HIS A 62 8.95 -7.13 0.30
N VAL A 63 10.03 -6.65 0.93
CA VAL A 63 10.01 -5.63 2.00
C VAL A 63 8.92 -5.92 3.04
N HIS A 64 8.98 -7.13 3.63
CA HIS A 64 8.09 -7.62 4.70
C HIS A 64 6.60 -7.62 4.33
N ALA A 65 6.24 -7.97 3.07
CA ALA A 65 4.89 -7.76 2.56
C ALA A 65 4.39 -6.34 2.87
N TRP A 66 5.22 -5.34 2.56
CA TRP A 66 4.98 -3.90 2.77
C TRP A 66 4.79 -3.49 4.24
N GLY A 67 5.30 -4.28 5.19
CA GLY A 67 5.18 -4.01 6.62
C GLY A 67 3.79 -4.23 7.22
N VAL A 68 2.79 -4.56 6.40
CA VAL A 68 1.41 -4.73 6.85
C VAL A 68 1.21 -5.92 7.81
N PRO A 69 1.96 -7.05 7.73
CA PRO A 69 1.88 -8.10 8.74
C PRO A 69 2.22 -7.62 10.16
N TYR A 70 3.18 -6.71 10.31
CA TYR A 70 3.49 -6.12 11.62
C TYR A 70 2.33 -5.27 12.14
N LEU A 71 1.72 -4.47 11.25
CA LEU A 71 0.53 -3.67 11.55
C LEU A 71 -0.64 -4.59 11.97
N ALA A 72 -0.89 -5.64 11.21
CA ALA A 72 -1.93 -6.62 11.53
C ALA A 72 -1.70 -7.29 12.90
N THR A 73 -0.43 -7.57 13.24
CA THR A 73 -0.05 -8.14 14.54
C THR A 73 -0.29 -7.15 15.69
N VAL A 74 0.13 -5.90 15.55
CA VAL A 74 -0.12 -4.85 16.56
C VAL A 74 -1.62 -4.62 16.78
N SER A 75 -2.43 -4.73 15.72
CA SER A 75 -3.87 -4.56 15.78
C SER A 75 -4.63 -5.82 16.26
N GLY A 76 -3.94 -6.94 16.46
CA GLY A 76 -4.55 -8.22 16.89
C GLY A 76 -5.47 -8.84 15.84
N LEU A 77 -5.21 -8.60 14.54
CA LEU A 77 -6.05 -9.10 13.45
C LEU A 77 -5.86 -10.59 13.23
N LYS A 78 -6.92 -11.29 12.83
CA LYS A 78 -6.79 -12.60 12.20
C LYS A 78 -6.00 -12.43 10.89
N GLN A 79 -5.00 -13.28 10.68
CA GLN A 79 -4.15 -13.25 9.49
C GLN A 79 -4.32 -14.56 8.70
N VAL A 80 -4.63 -14.44 7.41
CA VAL A 80 -4.83 -15.58 6.49
C VAL A 80 -3.74 -15.53 5.42
N TYR A 81 -2.87 -16.52 5.38
CA TYR A 81 -1.76 -16.59 4.45
C TYR A 81 -2.10 -17.54 3.27
N PRO A 82 -2.30 -17.02 2.05
CA PRO A 82 -2.85 -17.80 0.94
C PRO A 82 -1.87 -18.80 0.30
N GLY A 83 -0.58 -18.74 0.62
CA GLY A 83 0.43 -19.54 -0.06
C GLY A 83 0.67 -19.06 -1.50
N ARG A 84 0.42 -19.92 -2.48
CA ARG A 84 0.52 -19.54 -3.91
C ARG A 84 -0.64 -18.65 -4.33
N TYR A 85 -0.36 -17.68 -5.23
CA TYR A 85 -1.36 -16.75 -5.73
C TYR A 85 -2.08 -17.33 -6.94
N GLU A 86 -3.00 -18.26 -6.69
CA GLU A 86 -3.88 -18.85 -7.70
C GLU A 86 -5.26 -18.21 -7.60
N PRO A 87 -5.86 -17.70 -8.71
CA PRO A 87 -7.09 -16.90 -8.66
C PRO A 87 -8.23 -17.53 -7.87
N GLN A 88 -8.52 -18.83 -8.12
CA GLN A 88 -9.59 -19.57 -7.45
C GLN A 88 -9.32 -19.70 -5.94
N MET A 89 -8.07 -19.99 -5.57
CA MET A 89 -7.68 -20.09 -4.17
C MET A 89 -7.81 -18.74 -3.45
N LEU A 90 -7.35 -17.64 -4.08
CA LEU A 90 -7.46 -16.32 -3.52
C LEU A 90 -8.91 -15.92 -3.30
N LEU A 91 -9.77 -16.08 -4.32
CA LEU A 91 -11.20 -15.78 -4.22
C LEU A 91 -11.87 -16.60 -3.12
N ARG A 92 -11.61 -17.92 -3.09
CA ARG A 92 -12.15 -18.81 -2.07
C ARG A 92 -11.78 -18.34 -0.66
N LEU A 93 -10.51 -18.02 -0.40
CA LEU A 93 -10.07 -17.57 0.91
C LEU A 93 -10.67 -16.20 1.28
N ILE A 94 -10.82 -15.27 0.32
CA ILE A 94 -11.48 -13.99 0.58
C ILE A 94 -12.92 -14.21 1.07
N VAL A 95 -13.65 -15.14 0.44
CA VAL A 95 -15.04 -15.44 0.76
C VAL A 95 -15.17 -16.27 2.04
N GLU A 96 -14.51 -17.44 2.12
CA GLU A 96 -14.66 -18.39 3.22
C GLU A 96 -14.10 -17.85 4.54
N GLU A 97 -12.93 -17.21 4.50
CA GLU A 97 -12.28 -16.62 5.68
C GLU A 97 -12.79 -15.21 5.99
N ARG A 98 -13.66 -14.66 5.11
CA ARG A 98 -14.20 -13.30 5.19
C ARG A 98 -13.08 -12.25 5.30
N ALA A 99 -12.06 -12.36 4.44
CA ALA A 99 -10.97 -11.39 4.43
C ALA A 99 -11.49 -10.00 4.13
N THR A 100 -11.24 -9.05 5.04
CA THR A 100 -11.75 -7.68 4.95
C THR A 100 -10.69 -6.69 4.48
N PHE A 101 -9.41 -7.06 4.60
CA PHE A 101 -8.30 -6.18 4.24
C PHE A 101 -7.16 -6.94 3.58
N SER A 102 -6.67 -6.38 2.46
CA SER A 102 -5.49 -6.88 1.75
C SER A 102 -4.67 -5.74 1.17
N HIS A 103 -3.46 -6.07 0.73
CA HIS A 103 -2.67 -5.20 -0.13
C HIS A 103 -2.04 -6.03 -1.24
N CYS A 104 -1.93 -5.47 -2.44
CA CYS A 104 -1.37 -6.18 -3.58
C CYS A 104 -0.94 -5.23 -4.70
N ILE A 105 -0.23 -5.77 -5.67
CA ILE A 105 -0.02 -5.08 -6.94
C ILE A 105 -1.30 -5.12 -7.80
N PRO A 106 -1.50 -4.16 -8.73
CA PRO A 106 -2.70 -4.12 -9.58
C PRO A 106 -2.99 -5.40 -10.36
N THR A 107 -1.96 -6.15 -10.75
CA THR A 107 -2.12 -7.43 -11.47
C THR A 107 -2.84 -8.48 -10.61
N ILE A 108 -2.53 -8.59 -9.33
CA ILE A 108 -3.21 -9.52 -8.42
C ILE A 108 -4.66 -9.09 -8.18
N LEU A 109 -4.90 -7.79 -8.01
CA LEU A 109 -6.26 -7.26 -7.92
C LEU A 109 -7.09 -7.63 -9.17
N GLN A 110 -6.51 -7.46 -10.38
CA GLN A 110 -7.17 -7.84 -11.63
C GLN A 110 -7.49 -9.33 -11.70
N MET A 111 -6.58 -10.20 -11.25
CA MET A 111 -6.82 -11.65 -11.19
C MET A 111 -8.03 -11.98 -10.31
N VAL A 112 -8.11 -11.41 -9.10
CA VAL A 112 -9.24 -11.63 -8.18
C VAL A 112 -10.55 -11.08 -8.76
N ILE A 113 -10.53 -9.88 -9.35
CA ILE A 113 -11.70 -9.28 -10.01
C ILE A 113 -12.22 -10.17 -11.14
N THR A 114 -11.33 -10.69 -11.97
CA THR A 114 -11.71 -11.57 -13.09
C THR A 114 -12.38 -12.84 -12.58
N GLU A 115 -11.81 -13.47 -11.57
CA GLU A 115 -12.34 -14.69 -10.97
C GLU A 115 -13.69 -14.42 -10.25
N ALA A 116 -13.80 -13.30 -9.53
CA ALA A 116 -15.04 -12.91 -8.85
C ALA A 116 -16.20 -12.66 -9.83
N LYS A 117 -15.92 -12.02 -10.97
CA LYS A 117 -16.91 -11.83 -12.04
C LYS A 117 -17.38 -13.17 -12.62
N ALA A 118 -16.46 -14.10 -12.90
CA ALA A 118 -16.79 -15.42 -13.44
C ALA A 118 -17.69 -16.23 -12.49
N ASN A 119 -17.56 -16.01 -11.19
CA ASN A 119 -18.32 -16.71 -10.15
C ASN A 119 -19.46 -15.86 -9.54
N SER A 120 -19.76 -14.67 -10.08
CA SER A 120 -20.78 -13.75 -9.58
C SER A 120 -20.67 -13.47 -8.07
N GLN A 121 -19.44 -13.34 -7.55
CA GLN A 121 -19.17 -13.10 -6.13
C GLN A 121 -19.23 -11.62 -5.79
N ASP A 122 -19.92 -11.29 -4.71
CA ASP A 122 -19.88 -9.98 -4.07
C ASP A 122 -18.67 -9.86 -3.16
N LEU A 123 -17.86 -8.83 -3.35
CA LEU A 123 -16.67 -8.54 -2.56
C LEU A 123 -16.77 -7.19 -1.83
N SER A 124 -17.97 -6.71 -1.54
CA SER A 124 -18.24 -5.41 -0.89
C SER A 124 -17.63 -5.29 0.52
N HIS A 125 -17.31 -6.42 1.15
CA HIS A 125 -16.64 -6.46 2.44
C HIS A 125 -15.11 -6.30 2.34
N TRP A 126 -14.52 -6.37 1.13
CA TRP A 126 -13.09 -6.43 0.93
C TRP A 126 -12.50 -5.05 0.57
N ARG A 127 -11.43 -4.67 1.26
CA ARG A 127 -10.68 -3.43 1.10
C ARG A 127 -9.25 -3.74 0.67
N VAL A 128 -8.75 -2.99 -0.30
CA VAL A 128 -7.44 -3.28 -0.90
C VAL A 128 -6.61 -2.01 -1.05
N VAL A 129 -5.40 -2.03 -0.51
CA VAL A 129 -4.35 -1.06 -0.86
C VAL A 129 -3.54 -1.60 -2.01
N THR A 130 -3.44 -0.87 -3.12
CA THR A 130 -2.60 -1.24 -4.25
C THR A 130 -1.38 -0.34 -4.36
N GLY A 131 -0.24 -0.93 -4.71
CA GLY A 131 1.02 -0.22 -4.89
C GLY A 131 1.98 -1.00 -5.77
N GLY A 132 3.24 -0.58 -5.84
CA GLY A 132 4.25 -1.21 -6.68
C GLY A 132 4.09 -0.95 -8.19
N ALA A 133 2.90 -0.57 -8.63
CA ALA A 133 2.59 -0.09 -9.97
C ALA A 133 1.37 0.85 -9.92
N ARG A 134 1.15 1.58 -11.00
CA ARG A 134 0.04 2.53 -11.08
C ARG A 134 -1.31 1.82 -11.07
N LEU A 135 -2.19 2.20 -10.13
CA LEU A 135 -3.60 1.85 -10.17
C LEU A 135 -4.28 2.65 -11.29
N THR A 136 -4.82 1.97 -12.30
CA THR A 136 -5.56 2.63 -13.39
C THR A 136 -7.00 2.93 -12.98
N LYS A 137 -7.58 4.02 -13.51
CA LYS A 137 -9.00 4.34 -13.28
C LYS A 137 -9.93 3.19 -13.73
N GLY A 138 -9.60 2.53 -14.84
CA GLY A 138 -10.36 1.37 -15.33
C GLY A 138 -10.42 0.24 -14.32
N LEU A 139 -9.28 -0.16 -13.75
CA LEU A 139 -9.23 -1.22 -12.74
C LEU A 139 -9.96 -0.82 -11.44
N ALA A 140 -9.82 0.45 -11.02
CA ALA A 140 -10.54 0.96 -9.85
C ALA A 140 -12.05 0.99 -10.07
N LEU A 141 -12.53 1.32 -11.28
CA LEU A 141 -13.95 1.22 -11.65
C LEU A 141 -14.47 -0.22 -11.62
N GLU A 142 -13.68 -1.16 -12.14
CA GLU A 142 -14.05 -2.59 -12.08
C GLU A 142 -14.12 -3.11 -10.65
N ALA A 143 -13.18 -2.74 -9.81
CA ALA A 143 -13.20 -3.06 -8.37
C ALA A 143 -14.47 -2.51 -7.71
N ARG A 144 -14.79 -1.23 -7.94
CA ARG A 144 -15.97 -0.58 -7.38
C ARG A 144 -17.29 -1.25 -7.80
N ARG A 145 -17.39 -1.76 -9.03
CA ARG A 145 -18.58 -2.52 -9.49
C ARG A 145 -18.83 -3.81 -8.73
N LEU A 146 -17.80 -4.40 -8.15
CA LEU A 146 -17.88 -5.56 -7.25
C LEU A 146 -17.95 -5.16 -5.76
N GLY A 147 -18.15 -3.87 -5.46
CA GLY A 147 -18.17 -3.34 -4.11
C GLY A 147 -16.79 -3.24 -3.44
N ILE A 148 -15.71 -3.63 -4.12
CA ILE A 148 -14.35 -3.60 -3.57
C ILE A 148 -13.91 -2.14 -3.35
N LYS A 149 -13.49 -1.83 -2.14
CA LYS A 149 -12.91 -0.52 -1.81
C LYS A 149 -11.41 -0.56 -2.07
N VAL A 150 -10.96 0.14 -3.12
CA VAL A 150 -9.56 0.14 -3.54
C VAL A 150 -8.91 1.50 -3.34
N THR A 151 -7.65 1.49 -2.90
CA THR A 151 -6.85 2.69 -2.64
C THR A 151 -5.45 2.55 -3.23
N GLY A 152 -4.91 3.64 -3.75
CA GLY A 152 -3.53 3.70 -4.20
C GLY A 152 -2.55 3.99 -3.05
N GLY A 153 -1.39 3.35 -3.09
CA GLY A 153 -0.26 3.66 -2.22
C GLY A 153 1.02 3.77 -3.02
N TYR A 154 1.98 4.53 -2.50
CA TYR A 154 3.29 4.70 -3.11
C TYR A 154 4.41 4.50 -2.09
N GLY A 155 5.48 3.91 -2.56
CA GLY A 155 6.69 3.70 -1.80
C GLY A 155 7.73 2.95 -2.62
N LEU A 156 8.88 2.71 -2.00
CA LEU A 156 10.06 2.07 -2.58
C LEU A 156 10.57 1.03 -1.61
N SER A 157 11.34 0.05 -2.09
CA SER A 157 12.02 -0.89 -1.19
C SER A 157 12.87 -0.16 -0.16
N GLU A 158 13.51 0.93 -0.56
CA GLU A 158 14.37 1.78 0.27
C GLU A 158 13.61 2.54 1.37
N SER A 159 12.26 2.55 1.32
CA SER A 159 11.42 3.28 2.28
C SER A 159 10.55 2.38 3.18
N CYS A 160 10.82 1.10 3.27
CA CYS A 160 10.24 0.11 4.20
C CYS A 160 8.77 -0.33 3.99
N PRO A 161 8.08 -0.30 2.84
CA PRO A 161 8.31 0.57 1.69
C PRO A 161 7.40 1.80 1.67
N LEU A 162 6.30 1.85 2.47
CA LEU A 162 5.18 2.76 2.27
C LEU A 162 5.50 4.19 2.68
N LEU A 163 5.19 5.14 1.81
CA LEU A 163 5.39 6.57 2.01
C LEU A 163 4.08 7.36 1.97
N THR A 164 3.19 7.01 1.04
CA THR A 164 1.91 7.70 0.87
C THR A 164 0.77 6.73 0.66
N ILE A 165 -0.44 7.15 1.04
CA ILE A 165 -1.69 6.43 0.81
C ILE A 165 -2.74 7.41 0.30
N SER A 166 -3.45 7.02 -0.75
CA SER A 166 -4.58 7.77 -1.25
C SER A 166 -5.79 7.51 -0.38
N ASN A 167 -6.33 8.55 0.22
CA ASN A 167 -7.59 8.52 0.95
C ASN A 167 -8.35 9.82 0.68
N LEU A 168 -9.65 9.79 0.88
CA LEU A 168 -10.48 10.98 0.83
C LEU A 168 -10.51 11.63 2.21
N LYS A 169 -10.50 12.95 2.25
CA LYS A 169 -10.83 13.72 3.45
C LYS A 169 -12.33 13.89 3.52
N PRO A 170 -12.93 14.14 4.71
CA PRO A 170 -14.37 14.28 4.84
C PRO A 170 -15.00 15.22 3.81
N PHE A 171 -14.45 16.41 3.62
CA PHE A 171 -14.97 17.37 2.63
C PHE A 171 -14.92 16.85 1.19
N MET A 172 -13.95 15.98 0.85
CA MET A 172 -13.86 15.37 -0.48
C MET A 172 -14.99 14.34 -0.68
N GLU A 173 -15.37 13.64 0.37
CA GLU A 173 -16.49 12.68 0.34
C GLU A 173 -17.82 13.37 0.20
N GLU A 174 -18.00 14.49 0.92
CA GLU A 174 -19.25 15.23 0.98
C GLU A 174 -19.48 16.10 -0.26
N GLU A 175 -18.41 16.73 -0.80
CA GLU A 175 -18.54 17.76 -1.83
C GLU A 175 -18.19 17.27 -3.25
N TRP A 176 -17.37 16.19 -3.36
CA TRP A 176 -16.91 15.76 -4.67
C TRP A 176 -17.81 14.68 -5.26
N HIS A 177 -18.13 14.87 -6.56
CA HIS A 177 -18.77 13.81 -7.34
C HIS A 177 -17.87 12.55 -7.38
N GLU A 178 -18.49 11.37 -7.47
CA GLU A 178 -17.84 10.07 -7.44
C GLU A 178 -16.67 9.90 -8.44
N ASP A 179 -16.78 10.47 -9.65
CA ASP A 179 -15.70 10.42 -10.63
C ASP A 179 -14.46 11.18 -10.18
N ARG A 180 -14.63 12.34 -9.50
CA ARG A 180 -13.53 13.11 -8.94
C ARG A 180 -12.91 12.40 -7.74
N GLN A 181 -13.71 11.77 -6.92
CA GLN A 181 -13.21 10.91 -5.83
C GLN A 181 -12.36 9.78 -6.38
N LEU A 182 -12.83 9.10 -7.43
CA LEU A 182 -12.10 8.02 -8.09
C LEU A 182 -10.78 8.51 -8.70
N ASP A 183 -10.80 9.66 -9.40
CA ASP A 183 -9.59 10.27 -9.96
C ASP A 183 -8.55 10.61 -8.89
N TRP A 184 -8.99 10.91 -7.68
CA TRP A 184 -8.12 11.09 -6.53
C TRP A 184 -7.59 9.77 -5.98
N MET A 185 -8.45 8.78 -5.81
CA MET A 185 -8.10 7.48 -5.21
C MET A 185 -7.09 6.67 -6.02
N VAL A 186 -6.97 6.93 -7.34
CA VAL A 186 -5.94 6.30 -8.19
C VAL A 186 -4.61 7.04 -8.20
N LYS A 187 -4.50 8.14 -7.47
CA LYS A 187 -3.22 8.86 -7.26
C LYS A 187 -2.44 8.23 -6.10
N THR A 188 -1.24 8.72 -5.86
CA THR A 188 -0.36 8.25 -4.79
C THR A 188 -0.76 8.72 -3.39
N GLY A 189 -1.63 9.73 -3.31
CA GLY A 189 -2.24 10.18 -2.05
C GLY A 189 -1.40 11.11 -1.20
N PHE A 190 -1.69 11.10 0.11
CA PHE A 190 -1.03 11.94 1.10
C PHE A 190 0.15 11.23 1.77
N PRO A 191 1.19 11.97 2.18
CA PRO A 191 2.26 11.42 3.00
C PRO A 191 1.72 10.83 4.31
N MET A 192 2.29 9.70 4.71
CA MET A 192 2.06 9.10 6.02
C MET A 192 2.63 10.00 7.14
N PRO A 193 2.19 9.86 8.40
CA PRO A 193 2.84 10.50 9.53
C PRO A 193 4.36 10.30 9.49
N LEU A 194 5.12 11.35 9.85
CA LEU A 194 6.59 11.39 9.85
C LEU A 194 7.26 11.36 8.46
N VAL A 195 6.51 11.36 7.36
CA VAL A 195 7.04 11.46 6.00
C VAL A 195 6.94 12.89 5.50
N LYS A 196 8.07 13.41 5.00
CA LYS A 196 8.13 14.68 4.25
C LYS A 196 8.48 14.36 2.80
N ILE A 197 7.67 14.84 1.88
CA ILE A 197 7.86 14.67 0.43
C ILE A 197 7.93 16.05 -0.22
N ARG A 198 8.90 16.21 -1.10
CA ARG A 198 9.02 17.36 -2.01
C ARG A 198 9.18 16.85 -3.43
N VAL A 199 8.79 17.65 -4.39
CA VAL A 199 9.16 17.46 -5.80
C VAL A 199 10.06 18.62 -6.17
N VAL A 200 11.28 18.30 -6.60
CA VAL A 200 12.31 19.30 -6.84
C VAL A 200 12.73 19.31 -8.31
N GLY A 201 12.99 20.50 -8.84
CA GLY A 201 13.58 20.69 -10.15
C GLY A 201 15.08 20.37 -10.18
N PRO A 202 15.72 20.50 -11.35
CA PRO A 202 17.16 20.25 -11.51
C PRO A 202 18.05 21.16 -10.64
N ASP A 203 17.51 22.31 -10.22
CA ASP A 203 18.16 23.29 -9.33
C ASP A 203 18.00 22.94 -7.83
N GLY A 204 17.30 21.83 -7.51
CA GLY A 204 17.00 21.42 -6.14
C GLY A 204 15.91 22.24 -5.43
N GLN A 205 15.28 23.19 -6.14
CA GLN A 205 14.16 23.98 -5.61
C GLN A 205 12.83 23.25 -5.83
N ASP A 206 11.83 23.54 -4.97
CA ASP A 206 10.49 23.00 -5.12
C ASP A 206 9.87 23.46 -6.45
N VAL A 207 9.32 22.51 -7.20
CA VAL A 207 8.50 22.83 -8.38
C VAL A 207 7.15 23.42 -7.95
N ALA A 208 6.51 24.21 -8.82
CA ALA A 208 5.16 24.72 -8.55
C ALA A 208 4.16 23.58 -8.36
N ARG A 209 3.23 23.75 -7.41
CA ARG A 209 2.16 22.76 -7.13
C ARG A 209 0.94 23.00 -8.03
N ASP A 210 1.18 23.10 -9.33
CA ASP A 210 0.17 23.42 -10.35
C ASP A 210 -0.35 22.16 -11.08
N GLY A 211 0.21 20.98 -10.77
CA GLY A 211 -0.14 19.71 -11.39
C GLY A 211 0.45 19.53 -12.81
N THR A 212 1.29 20.45 -13.26
CA THR A 212 1.91 20.44 -14.60
C THR A 212 3.43 20.33 -14.55
N GLN A 213 4.08 21.04 -13.63
CA GLN A 213 5.53 20.95 -13.46
C GLN A 213 5.92 19.57 -12.92
N THR A 214 6.99 19.01 -13.49
CA THR A 214 7.55 17.72 -13.11
C THR A 214 8.92 17.92 -12.45
N GLY A 215 9.31 16.95 -11.64
CA GLY A 215 10.61 16.97 -10.97
C GLY A 215 10.92 15.64 -10.29
N GLU A 216 12.00 15.59 -9.56
CA GLU A 216 12.42 14.45 -8.76
C GLU A 216 11.69 14.41 -7.42
N ILE A 217 11.20 13.23 -7.04
CA ILE A 217 10.58 13.05 -5.72
C ILE A 217 11.69 12.83 -4.69
N VAL A 218 11.82 13.76 -3.75
CA VAL A 218 12.74 13.66 -2.62
C VAL A 218 11.98 13.42 -1.33
N VAL A 219 12.48 12.50 -0.50
CA VAL A 219 11.77 12.03 0.69
C VAL A 219 12.67 12.09 1.91
N ARG A 220 12.08 12.48 3.04
CA ARG A 220 12.68 12.34 4.37
C ARG A 220 11.72 11.61 5.28
N SER A 221 12.21 10.54 5.93
CA SER A 221 11.47 9.73 6.88
C SER A 221 12.43 9.05 7.85
N PRO A 222 12.03 8.75 9.10
CA PRO A 222 12.88 8.07 10.07
C PRO A 222 13.12 6.58 9.78
N TRP A 223 12.45 6.02 8.78
CA TRP A 223 12.59 4.60 8.41
C TRP A 223 13.19 4.37 7.02
N LEU A 224 13.75 5.37 6.38
CA LEU A 224 14.50 5.13 5.13
C LEU A 224 15.71 4.25 5.41
N THR A 225 16.04 3.35 4.47
CA THR A 225 17.30 2.58 4.57
C THR A 225 18.48 3.56 4.66
N PRO A 226 19.48 3.28 5.50
CA PRO A 226 20.66 4.15 5.59
C PRO A 226 21.57 4.04 4.35
N GLY A 227 21.38 3.00 3.53
CA GLY A 227 22.14 2.73 2.32
C GLY A 227 21.93 1.30 1.85
N TYR A 228 22.60 0.93 0.79
CA TYR A 228 22.58 -0.47 0.33
C TYR A 228 23.56 -1.32 1.14
N TYR A 229 23.18 -2.55 1.37
CA TYR A 229 23.98 -3.50 2.17
C TYR A 229 25.28 -3.89 1.46
N LYS A 230 26.41 -3.61 2.08
CA LYS A 230 27.76 -3.84 1.55
C LYS A 230 28.06 -3.13 0.22
N ASP A 231 27.45 -1.96 0.00
CA ASP A 231 27.74 -1.08 -1.13
C ASP A 231 28.56 0.13 -0.68
#